data_0d7d9059158b797252f7bee21dad7be8
#
_entry.id   0d7d9059158b797252f7bee21dad7be8
#
_cell.length_a   1.000
_cell.length_b   1.000
_cell.length_c   1.000
_cell.angle_alpha   90.00
_cell.angle_beta   90.00
_cell.angle_gamma   90.00
#
_symmetry.space_group_name_H-M   'P 1'
#
loop_
_entity.id
_entity.type
_entity.pdbx_description
1 polymer ?
#
loop_
_entity_poly.entity_id
_entity_poly.type
_entity_poly.pdbx_seq_one_letter_code
_entity_poly.pdbx_strand_id
1 'polypeptide(L)'
;QAITLRLSHSGYHTQAITHVGMTAQNFFSGVVGTLIVGLFLASCGGDKPTERNGNDTTTTASPATPTTPSVPPPAAVGPEEFTFEVVNKFPHDPKAYTQGLVWLDGFFYETTGLYGESTLRKVEPTTGKILQKVAIDREIFGEGMAIRDGKIFQVTWRNETGFIYDLNTFSQIGTFQYPGEGWGLAQNDQYLILSDGSNILRYLDPSTLREVGRVNVFDAGSGVDQLNELEFVNGKVLANIYQTDRIAQIDPYSGKVTGWINLGGLLKPEERGPDTEVLNGIAYDAKSDRLFVTGKRWPFVFE
;
A
#
# COMPACT_ATOMS: atom_id res chain seq x y z
N GLN A 1 13.71 -3.72 -24.23
CA GLN A 1 14.16 -4.98 -23.65
C GLN A 1 13.14 -5.36 -22.57
N ALA A 2 12.47 -6.49 -22.73
CA ALA A 2 11.57 -7.03 -21.74
C ALA A 2 12.40 -7.44 -20.52
N ILE A 3 12.10 -6.87 -19.36
CA ILE A 3 12.71 -7.28 -18.10
C ILE A 3 11.69 -8.21 -17.44
N THR A 4 11.97 -9.48 -17.47
CA THR A 4 11.27 -10.48 -16.67
C THR A 4 11.53 -10.13 -15.21
N LEU A 5 10.48 -9.92 -14.41
CA LEU A 5 10.56 -9.70 -12.96
C LEU A 5 10.99 -11.01 -12.27
N ARG A 6 12.26 -11.40 -12.46
CA ARG A 6 12.93 -12.33 -11.56
C ARG A 6 13.71 -11.50 -10.56
N LEU A 7 13.19 -11.36 -9.36
CA LEU A 7 13.93 -10.81 -8.23
C LEU A 7 15.07 -11.77 -7.88
N SER A 8 16.30 -11.47 -8.35
CA SER A 8 17.50 -12.20 -7.91
C SER A 8 17.82 -11.76 -6.49
N HIS A 9 17.75 -12.68 -5.55
CA HIS A 9 18.31 -12.50 -4.21
C HIS A 9 19.82 -12.37 -4.30
N SER A 10 20.37 -11.20 -4.04
CA SER A 10 21.78 -11.04 -3.69
C SER A 10 21.96 -11.51 -2.24
N GLY A 11 22.79 -12.56 -2.06
CA GLY A 11 22.94 -13.30 -0.83
C GLY A 11 23.41 -12.47 0.37
N TYR A 12 22.78 -12.73 1.49
CA TYR A 12 23.38 -12.57 2.80
C TYR A 12 23.66 -13.95 3.38
N HIS A 13 24.92 -14.18 3.72
CA HIS A 13 25.40 -15.37 4.40
C HIS A 13 24.69 -15.53 5.75
N THR A 14 23.93 -16.61 5.89
CA THR A 14 23.35 -17.04 7.16
C THR A 14 24.46 -17.77 7.95
N GLN A 15 24.96 -17.16 9.01
CA GLN A 15 25.67 -17.90 10.04
C GLN A 15 24.65 -18.60 10.94
N ALA A 16 24.78 -19.90 11.02
CA ALA A 16 24.02 -20.75 11.92
C ALA A 16 24.35 -20.42 13.37
N ILE A 17 23.35 -19.99 14.14
CA ILE A 17 23.43 -19.92 15.60
C ILE A 17 22.66 -21.10 16.16
N THR A 18 23.40 -21.97 16.85
CA THR A 18 22.96 -23.17 17.54
C THR A 18 22.01 -22.83 18.69
N HIS A 19 20.89 -23.51 18.76
CA HIS A 19 19.95 -23.47 19.88
C HIS A 19 20.62 -24.03 21.16
N VAL A 20 20.57 -23.22 22.22
CA VAL A 20 20.62 -23.69 23.60
C VAL A 20 19.33 -23.27 24.26
N GLY A 21 18.51 -24.26 24.61
CA GLY A 21 17.27 -24.05 25.34
C GLY A 21 17.54 -23.64 26.81
N MET A 22 16.70 -22.75 27.32
CA MET A 22 16.51 -22.59 28.76
C MET A 22 15.06 -22.22 29.09
N THR A 23 14.55 -22.95 30.02
CA THR A 23 13.20 -22.99 30.57
C THR A 23 12.80 -21.73 31.33
N ALA A 24 11.50 -21.48 31.35
CA ALA A 24 10.81 -20.43 32.08
C ALA A 24 10.98 -20.52 33.61
N GLN A 25 11.01 -19.36 34.26
CA GLN A 25 10.46 -19.20 35.61
C GLN A 25 10.01 -17.75 35.86
N ASN A 26 8.78 -17.67 36.36
CA ASN A 26 8.10 -16.45 36.81
C ASN A 26 8.80 -15.79 37.97
N PHE A 27 8.82 -14.43 38.00
CA PHE A 27 8.77 -13.67 39.27
C PHE A 27 8.03 -12.34 39.09
N PHE A 28 6.95 -12.20 39.85
CA PHE A 28 6.26 -10.95 40.19
C PHE A 28 7.15 -10.12 41.14
N SER A 29 7.26 -8.82 40.94
CA SER A 29 7.22 -7.86 42.05
C SER A 29 7.11 -6.44 41.52
N GLY A 30 6.13 -5.71 42.00
CA GLY A 30 5.91 -4.30 41.75
C GLY A 30 6.77 -3.43 42.67
N VAL A 31 7.03 -2.20 42.22
CA VAL A 31 7.33 -1.05 43.11
C VAL A 31 6.76 0.21 42.49
N VAL A 32 5.97 0.88 43.31
CA VAL A 32 5.44 2.25 43.19
C VAL A 32 6.57 3.24 43.51
N GLY A 33 6.62 4.37 42.84
CA GLY A 33 7.56 5.45 43.21
C GLY A 33 7.45 6.70 42.33
N THR A 34 6.55 7.57 42.71
CA THR A 34 6.68 8.99 43.08
C THR A 34 7.19 9.99 42.05
N LEU A 35 6.29 10.89 41.75
CA LEU A 35 6.35 12.20 41.11
C LEU A 35 7.38 13.13 41.76
N ILE A 36 8.23 13.82 41.01
CA ILE A 36 8.84 15.09 41.44
C ILE A 36 8.69 16.11 40.31
N VAL A 37 7.90 17.13 40.61
CA VAL A 37 7.74 18.39 39.88
C VAL A 37 8.86 19.32 40.30
N GLY A 38 9.61 19.84 39.38
CA GLY A 38 10.62 20.87 39.59
C GLY A 38 10.39 22.07 38.68
N LEU A 39 9.78 23.07 39.27
CA LEU A 39 9.57 24.40 38.71
C LEU A 39 10.83 25.23 38.96
N PHE A 40 11.43 25.88 37.97
CA PHE A 40 12.32 27.04 38.17
C PHE A 40 11.97 28.17 37.21
N LEU A 41 11.68 29.30 37.87
CA LEU A 41 11.35 30.61 37.29
C LEU A 41 12.62 31.45 37.11
N ALA A 42 12.62 32.16 36.00
CA ALA A 42 13.08 33.54 35.72
C ALA A 42 14.31 34.13 36.41
N SER A 43 15.17 34.81 35.65
CA SER A 43 15.51 36.20 35.94
C SER A 43 16.12 36.92 34.73
N CYS A 44 15.60 38.09 34.48
CA CYS A 44 16.08 39.12 33.55
C CYS A 44 17.32 39.82 34.05
N GLY A 45 18.16 40.35 33.14
CA GLY A 45 19.19 41.35 33.46
C GLY A 45 19.91 41.79 32.18
N GLY A 46 19.53 42.97 31.70
CA GLY A 46 20.21 43.66 30.60
C GLY A 46 21.43 44.44 31.06
N ASP A 47 22.31 44.75 30.16
CA ASP A 47 22.99 46.06 30.05
C ASP A 47 23.80 46.17 28.73
N LYS A 48 23.61 47.26 28.00
CA LYS A 48 24.44 47.84 26.97
C LYS A 48 25.08 49.09 27.58
N PRO A 49 25.98 49.84 26.93
CA PRO A 49 27.03 49.62 25.93
C PRO A 49 28.38 50.26 26.32
N THR A 50 29.45 50.08 25.58
CA THR A 50 30.43 51.17 25.37
C THR A 50 31.32 50.90 24.14
N GLU A 51 31.32 51.83 23.19
CA GLU A 51 32.26 51.95 22.08
C GLU A 51 33.68 52.33 22.57
N ARG A 52 34.70 51.79 21.93
CA ARG A 52 35.98 52.46 21.72
C ARG A 52 36.66 52.08 20.41
N ASN A 53 36.88 53.07 19.59
CA ASN A 53 37.74 53.08 18.42
C ASN A 53 39.18 52.70 18.74
N GLY A 54 39.83 52.01 17.83
CA GLY A 54 41.28 51.82 17.79
C GLY A 54 41.68 51.16 16.47
N ASN A 55 42.09 51.99 15.51
CA ASN A 55 42.79 51.57 14.30
C ASN A 55 44.08 50.86 14.66
N ASP A 56 44.32 49.68 14.12
CA ASP A 56 45.64 49.25 13.71
C ASP A 56 45.60 48.23 12.60
N THR A 57 46.14 48.58 11.47
CA THR A 57 46.33 47.79 10.26
C THR A 57 47.54 46.88 10.44
N THR A 58 47.32 45.59 10.51
CA THR A 58 48.38 44.62 10.23
C THR A 58 47.79 43.47 9.40
N THR A 59 48.11 43.51 8.11
CA THR A 59 47.74 42.49 7.12
C THR A 59 48.58 41.23 7.37
N THR A 60 47.97 40.23 7.97
CA THR A 60 48.57 38.89 8.04
C THR A 60 47.75 38.02 7.10
N ALA A 61 48.37 37.55 6.03
CA ALA A 61 47.77 36.60 5.09
C ALA A 61 47.51 35.30 5.80
N SER A 62 46.22 34.93 5.91
CA SER A 62 45.79 33.59 6.36
C SER A 62 46.10 32.55 5.29
N PRO A 63 46.66 31.38 5.63
CA PRO A 63 46.89 30.33 4.64
C PRO A 63 45.55 29.78 4.14
N ALA A 64 45.44 29.67 2.81
CA ALA A 64 44.30 29.12 2.13
C ALA A 64 44.07 27.64 2.56
N THR A 65 42.94 27.38 3.17
CA THR A 65 42.47 26.02 3.45
C THR A 65 42.27 25.27 2.11
N PRO A 66 42.81 24.05 1.95
CA PRO A 66 42.61 23.29 0.76
C PRO A 66 41.13 22.90 0.67
N THR A 67 40.44 23.39 -0.35
CA THR A 67 39.08 22.99 -0.71
C THR A 67 39.13 21.54 -1.22
N THR A 68 38.67 20.61 -0.42
CA THR A 68 38.37 19.25 -0.87
C THR A 68 37.32 19.33 -1.98
N PRO A 69 37.54 18.72 -3.16
CA PRO A 69 36.51 18.70 -4.19
C PRO A 69 35.29 17.97 -3.66
N SER A 70 34.17 18.69 -3.55
CA SER A 70 32.88 18.07 -3.22
C SER A 70 32.46 17.19 -4.39
N VAL A 71 32.43 15.87 -4.17
CA VAL A 71 31.78 14.95 -5.10
C VAL A 71 30.28 15.34 -5.11
N PRO A 72 29.70 15.69 -6.28
CA PRO A 72 28.28 15.97 -6.33
C PRO A 72 27.52 14.75 -5.83
N PRO A 73 26.43 14.93 -5.05
CA PRO A 73 25.59 13.82 -4.62
C PRO A 73 25.13 13.05 -5.87
N PRO A 74 25.04 11.71 -5.80
CA PRO A 74 24.54 10.92 -6.92
C PRO A 74 23.17 11.47 -7.31
N ALA A 75 22.95 11.66 -8.61
CA ALA A 75 21.66 12.12 -9.13
C ALA A 75 20.56 11.23 -8.57
N ALA A 76 19.51 11.83 -8.03
CA ALA A 76 18.37 11.09 -7.52
C ALA A 76 17.83 10.22 -8.67
N VAL A 77 17.98 8.91 -8.56
CA VAL A 77 17.42 7.98 -9.53
C VAL A 77 15.90 8.09 -9.40
N GLY A 78 15.24 8.42 -10.51
CA GLY A 78 13.77 8.43 -10.58
C GLY A 78 13.17 7.05 -10.33
N PRO A 79 11.84 6.91 -10.25
CA PRO A 79 11.20 5.61 -10.15
C PRO A 79 11.56 4.72 -11.34
N GLU A 80 11.64 3.42 -11.10
CA GLU A 80 11.88 2.43 -12.16
C GLU A 80 10.64 2.32 -13.05
N GLU A 81 10.84 2.13 -14.36
CA GLU A 81 9.74 1.88 -15.31
C GLU A 81 9.74 0.39 -15.70
N PHE A 82 8.61 -0.26 -15.40
CA PHE A 82 8.38 -1.65 -15.71
C PHE A 82 7.36 -1.79 -16.85
N THR A 83 7.47 -2.86 -17.61
CA THR A 83 6.48 -3.34 -18.55
C THR A 83 6.09 -4.77 -18.16
N PHE A 84 5.24 -5.42 -18.94
CA PHE A 84 4.70 -6.74 -18.62
C PHE A 84 5.10 -7.80 -19.65
N GLU A 85 5.05 -9.04 -19.19
CA GLU A 85 5.00 -10.25 -20.02
C GLU A 85 3.82 -11.07 -19.53
N VAL A 86 2.93 -11.48 -20.45
CA VAL A 86 1.78 -12.32 -20.11
C VAL A 86 2.22 -13.77 -20.03
N VAL A 87 2.19 -14.34 -18.82
CA VAL A 87 2.52 -15.74 -18.57
C VAL A 87 1.30 -16.63 -18.78
N ASN A 88 0.15 -16.22 -18.24
CA ASN A 88 -1.12 -16.91 -18.40
C ASN A 88 -2.29 -15.91 -18.53
N LYS A 89 -3.39 -16.43 -19.04
CA LYS A 89 -4.65 -15.71 -19.15
C LYS A 89 -5.79 -16.60 -18.66
N PHE A 90 -6.52 -16.14 -17.68
CA PHE A 90 -7.62 -16.84 -17.05
C PHE A 90 -8.96 -16.22 -17.44
N PRO A 91 -10.02 -17.00 -17.64
CA PRO A 91 -11.35 -16.45 -17.93
C PRO A 91 -11.86 -15.65 -16.74
N HIS A 92 -12.48 -14.50 -17.02
CA HIS A 92 -13.08 -13.61 -16.03
C HIS A 92 -14.47 -13.21 -16.48
N ASP A 93 -15.36 -12.93 -15.53
CA ASP A 93 -16.74 -12.54 -15.82
C ASP A 93 -16.80 -11.11 -16.39
N PRO A 94 -17.15 -10.92 -17.68
CA PRO A 94 -17.20 -9.58 -18.28
C PRO A 94 -18.32 -8.69 -17.74
N LYS A 95 -19.12 -9.19 -16.78
CA LYS A 95 -20.09 -8.39 -16.03
C LYS A 95 -19.53 -7.93 -14.68
N ALA A 96 -18.37 -8.43 -14.29
CA ALA A 96 -17.75 -8.04 -13.03
C ALA A 96 -17.19 -6.61 -13.12
N TYR A 97 -17.78 -5.70 -12.37
CA TYR A 97 -17.25 -4.35 -12.18
C TYR A 97 -16.23 -4.40 -11.03
N THR A 98 -15.05 -4.94 -11.33
CA THR A 98 -14.03 -5.30 -10.32
C THR A 98 -13.57 -4.09 -9.53
N GLN A 99 -13.64 -4.20 -8.21
CA GLN A 99 -13.22 -3.17 -7.26
C GLN A 99 -12.18 -3.66 -6.26
N GLY A 100 -12.09 -4.96 -6.03
CA GLY A 100 -11.05 -5.58 -5.24
C GLY A 100 -10.79 -6.99 -5.73
N LEU A 101 -9.53 -7.40 -5.74
CA LEU A 101 -9.10 -8.72 -6.17
C LEU A 101 -8.01 -9.24 -5.20
N VAL A 102 -8.19 -10.46 -4.70
CA VAL A 102 -7.22 -11.11 -3.81
C VAL A 102 -7.02 -12.55 -4.25
N TRP A 103 -5.76 -13.01 -4.29
CA TRP A 103 -5.43 -14.41 -4.45
C TRP A 103 -5.23 -15.08 -3.09
N LEU A 104 -5.95 -16.19 -2.85
CA LEU A 104 -5.77 -16.99 -1.64
C LEU A 104 -6.01 -18.48 -1.92
N ASP A 105 -5.01 -19.30 -1.60
CA ASP A 105 -5.08 -20.78 -1.63
C ASP A 105 -5.65 -21.35 -2.94
N GLY A 106 -5.22 -20.79 -4.08
CA GLY A 106 -5.58 -21.28 -5.40
C GLY A 106 -6.88 -20.71 -5.98
N PHE A 107 -7.47 -19.70 -5.35
CA PHE A 107 -8.69 -19.06 -5.79
C PHE A 107 -8.55 -17.54 -5.84
N PHE A 108 -9.29 -16.90 -6.73
CA PHE A 108 -9.55 -15.48 -6.65
C PHE A 108 -10.74 -15.21 -5.72
N TYR A 109 -10.59 -14.20 -4.88
CA TYR A 109 -11.67 -13.55 -4.18
C TYR A 109 -11.83 -12.16 -4.78
N GLU A 110 -13.05 -11.80 -5.11
CA GLU A 110 -13.32 -10.59 -5.86
C GLU A 110 -14.51 -9.85 -5.27
N THR A 111 -14.37 -8.54 -5.13
CA THR A 111 -15.49 -7.64 -4.90
C THR A 111 -15.80 -6.85 -6.16
N THR A 112 -17.09 -6.67 -6.42
CA THR A 112 -17.57 -5.89 -7.55
C THR A 112 -18.42 -4.73 -7.08
N GLY A 113 -18.37 -3.61 -7.82
CA GLY A 113 -19.17 -2.42 -7.58
C GLY A 113 -20.51 -2.45 -8.33
N LEU A 114 -21.12 -1.28 -8.39
CA LEU A 114 -22.42 -0.88 -8.93
C LEU A 114 -23.58 -1.08 -7.96
N TYR A 115 -24.41 -0.03 -7.82
CA TYR A 115 -25.61 -0.09 -7.00
C TYR A 115 -26.58 -1.16 -7.52
N GLY A 116 -27.01 -2.05 -6.63
CA GLY A 116 -27.91 -3.16 -6.98
C GLY A 116 -27.24 -4.37 -7.63
N GLU A 117 -25.93 -4.29 -7.96
CA GLU A 117 -25.17 -5.35 -8.62
C GLU A 117 -23.89 -5.76 -7.86
N SER A 118 -23.52 -5.01 -6.83
CA SER A 118 -22.32 -5.27 -6.01
C SER A 118 -22.34 -6.66 -5.39
N THR A 119 -21.20 -7.36 -5.48
CA THR A 119 -21.06 -8.72 -4.95
C THR A 119 -19.69 -8.94 -4.31
N LEU A 120 -19.64 -9.89 -3.38
CA LEU A 120 -18.42 -10.57 -2.97
C LEU A 120 -18.48 -12.00 -3.51
N ARG A 121 -17.40 -12.47 -4.15
CA ARG A 121 -17.36 -13.78 -4.82
C ARG A 121 -16.03 -14.50 -4.63
N LYS A 122 -16.08 -15.84 -4.65
CA LYS A 122 -14.93 -16.73 -4.78
C LYS A 122 -14.97 -17.40 -6.15
N VAL A 123 -13.87 -17.30 -6.88
CA VAL A 123 -13.80 -17.70 -8.29
C VAL A 123 -12.70 -18.74 -8.49
N GLU A 124 -13.00 -19.78 -9.22
CA GLU A 124 -12.06 -20.80 -9.68
C GLU A 124 -11.29 -20.27 -10.89
N PRO A 125 -9.93 -20.16 -10.85
CA PRO A 125 -9.17 -19.43 -11.85
C PRO A 125 -9.27 -20.02 -13.26
N THR A 126 -9.17 -21.36 -13.38
CA THR A 126 -9.03 -22.01 -14.70
C THR A 126 -10.30 -21.96 -15.53
N THR A 127 -11.46 -21.87 -14.90
CA THR A 127 -12.76 -21.84 -15.59
C THR A 127 -13.51 -20.51 -15.47
N GLY A 128 -13.08 -19.63 -14.54
CA GLY A 128 -13.83 -18.41 -14.21
C GLY A 128 -15.13 -18.69 -13.45
N LYS A 129 -15.34 -19.94 -12.99
CA LYS A 129 -16.58 -20.34 -12.30
C LYS A 129 -16.64 -19.69 -10.92
N ILE A 130 -17.76 -19.03 -10.65
CA ILE A 130 -18.09 -18.53 -9.32
C ILE A 130 -18.50 -19.72 -8.44
N LEU A 131 -17.68 -20.01 -7.42
CA LEU A 131 -17.92 -21.12 -6.48
C LEU A 131 -18.80 -20.69 -5.32
N GLN A 132 -18.66 -19.42 -4.91
CA GLN A 132 -19.43 -18.83 -3.82
C GLN A 132 -19.67 -17.34 -4.14
N LYS A 133 -20.84 -16.84 -3.79
CA LYS A 133 -21.22 -15.43 -4.02
C LYS A 133 -22.22 -14.96 -2.98
N VAL A 134 -22.06 -13.75 -2.50
CA VAL A 134 -23.06 -13.00 -1.75
C VAL A 134 -23.33 -11.67 -2.46
N ALA A 135 -24.60 -11.29 -2.59
CA ALA A 135 -24.99 -9.97 -3.03
C ALA A 135 -24.85 -8.97 -1.88
N ILE A 136 -24.33 -7.80 -2.18
CA ILE A 136 -24.26 -6.68 -1.24
C ILE A 136 -25.57 -5.91 -1.33
N ASP A 137 -25.95 -5.22 -0.26
CA ASP A 137 -27.18 -4.41 -0.26
C ASP A 137 -27.22 -3.50 -1.49
N ARG A 138 -28.41 -3.43 -2.12
CA ARG A 138 -28.59 -2.70 -3.37
C ARG A 138 -28.29 -1.20 -3.30
N GLU A 139 -28.32 -0.62 -2.10
CA GLU A 139 -28.02 0.78 -1.84
C GLU A 139 -26.53 1.02 -1.56
N ILE A 140 -25.73 -0.04 -1.61
CA ILE A 140 -24.30 -0.02 -1.36
C ILE A 140 -23.53 -0.23 -2.65
N PHE A 141 -22.55 0.61 -2.89
CA PHE A 141 -21.54 0.39 -3.92
C PHE A 141 -20.32 -0.28 -3.24
N GLY A 142 -20.13 -1.58 -3.50
CA GLY A 142 -18.99 -2.33 -2.97
C GLY A 142 -17.69 -1.89 -3.63
N GLU A 143 -16.61 -1.86 -2.84
CA GLU A 143 -15.29 -1.41 -3.26
C GLU A 143 -14.22 -2.42 -2.85
N GLY A 144 -12.97 -2.00 -2.65
CA GLY A 144 -11.82 -2.82 -2.36
C GLY A 144 -11.97 -3.75 -1.18
N MET A 145 -11.16 -4.81 -1.16
CA MET A 145 -11.19 -5.83 -0.12
C MET A 145 -9.79 -6.29 0.30
N ALA A 146 -9.69 -6.78 1.53
CA ALA A 146 -8.53 -7.51 2.03
C ALA A 146 -8.97 -8.74 2.80
N ILE A 147 -8.13 -9.77 2.84
CA ILE A 147 -8.39 -11.02 3.60
C ILE A 147 -7.34 -11.18 4.69
N ARG A 148 -7.80 -11.24 5.95
CA ARG A 148 -6.93 -11.39 7.11
C ARG A 148 -7.60 -12.25 8.20
N ASP A 149 -6.84 -13.16 8.79
CA ASP A 149 -7.25 -13.95 9.96
C ASP A 149 -8.64 -14.63 9.78
N GLY A 150 -8.86 -15.24 8.59
CA GLY A 150 -10.11 -15.91 8.27
C GLY A 150 -11.31 -14.99 8.05
N LYS A 151 -11.06 -13.70 7.83
CA LYS A 151 -12.08 -12.68 7.59
C LYS A 151 -11.80 -11.95 6.28
N ILE A 152 -12.87 -11.50 5.63
CA ILE A 152 -12.83 -10.58 4.50
C ILE A 152 -13.29 -9.23 5.00
N PHE A 153 -12.46 -8.21 4.78
CA PHE A 153 -12.79 -6.81 5.02
C PHE A 153 -13.08 -6.17 3.66
N GLN A 154 -14.21 -5.50 3.53
CA GLN A 154 -14.63 -4.82 2.32
C GLN A 154 -14.99 -3.38 2.64
N VAL A 155 -14.51 -2.45 1.84
CA VAL A 155 -14.91 -1.04 1.93
C VAL A 155 -16.02 -0.72 0.93
N THR A 156 -16.59 0.47 1.05
CA THR A 156 -17.69 0.97 0.21
C THR A 156 -17.37 2.37 -0.28
N TRP A 157 -17.93 2.77 -1.41
CA TRP A 157 -17.60 4.05 -2.02
C TRP A 157 -17.90 5.25 -1.10
N ARG A 158 -19.17 5.47 -0.74
CA ARG A 158 -19.62 6.70 -0.06
C ARG A 158 -20.38 6.47 1.24
N ASN A 159 -20.45 5.23 1.69
CA ASN A 159 -21.25 4.90 2.88
C ASN A 159 -20.44 5.04 4.19
N GLU A 160 -19.15 5.40 4.12
CA GLU A 160 -18.24 5.51 5.27
C GLU A 160 -18.24 4.26 6.16
N THR A 161 -18.65 3.13 5.58
CA THR A 161 -18.88 1.86 6.29
C THR A 161 -18.19 0.74 5.53
N GLY A 162 -17.40 -0.05 6.24
CA GLY A 162 -16.87 -1.31 5.74
C GLY A 162 -17.62 -2.48 6.36
N PHE A 163 -17.63 -3.59 5.63
CA PHE A 163 -18.22 -4.86 6.04
C PHE A 163 -17.15 -5.89 6.37
N ILE A 164 -17.45 -6.76 7.30
CA ILE A 164 -16.59 -7.88 7.68
C ILE A 164 -17.38 -9.17 7.44
N TYR A 165 -16.80 -10.07 6.66
CA TYR A 165 -17.40 -11.38 6.38
C TYR A 165 -16.49 -12.48 6.91
N ASP A 166 -17.11 -13.59 7.32
CA ASP A 166 -16.38 -14.85 7.52
C ASP A 166 -15.91 -15.40 6.18
N LEU A 167 -14.63 -15.74 6.07
CA LEU A 167 -13.99 -16.16 4.82
C LEU A 167 -14.61 -17.44 4.23
N ASN A 168 -15.07 -18.37 5.07
CA ASN A 168 -15.55 -19.66 4.61
C ASN A 168 -17.03 -19.62 4.18
N THR A 169 -17.84 -18.87 4.93
CA THR A 169 -19.29 -18.84 4.74
C THR A 169 -19.80 -17.64 3.98
N PHE A 170 -18.99 -16.57 3.86
CA PHE A 170 -19.38 -15.26 3.36
C PHE A 170 -20.53 -14.60 4.15
N SER A 171 -20.81 -15.11 5.35
CA SER A 171 -21.74 -14.48 6.27
C SER A 171 -21.14 -13.18 6.78
N GLN A 172 -21.91 -12.10 6.74
CA GLN A 172 -21.51 -10.84 7.36
C GLN A 172 -21.48 -11.01 8.88
N ILE A 173 -20.32 -10.76 9.49
CA ILE A 173 -20.08 -10.92 10.92
C ILE A 173 -19.82 -9.60 11.65
N GLY A 174 -19.72 -8.49 10.93
CA GLY A 174 -19.48 -7.18 11.51
C GLY A 174 -19.45 -6.06 10.49
N THR A 175 -19.26 -4.86 11.02
CA THR A 175 -19.04 -3.62 10.25
C THR A 175 -17.98 -2.78 10.94
N PHE A 176 -17.40 -1.84 10.20
CA PHE A 176 -16.51 -0.82 10.74
C PHE A 176 -16.76 0.52 10.05
N GLN A 177 -16.28 1.60 10.66
CA GLN A 177 -16.49 2.95 10.16
C GLN A 177 -15.16 3.59 9.81
N TYR A 178 -15.14 4.36 8.73
CA TYR A 178 -14.05 5.23 8.34
C TYR A 178 -14.63 6.49 7.69
N PRO A 179 -14.02 7.68 7.85
CA PRO A 179 -14.53 8.89 7.23
C PRO A 179 -14.19 8.95 5.73
N GLY A 180 -15.09 9.49 4.92
CA GLY A 180 -14.90 9.71 3.49
C GLY A 180 -15.14 8.48 2.62
N GLU A 181 -14.60 8.50 1.41
CA GLU A 181 -14.75 7.41 0.46
C GLU A 181 -13.77 6.25 0.77
N GLY A 182 -14.14 5.03 0.38
CA GLY A 182 -13.24 3.88 0.34
C GLY A 182 -13.15 3.37 -1.09
N TRP A 183 -11.93 3.21 -1.63
CA TRP A 183 -11.70 2.71 -2.99
C TRP A 183 -10.97 1.38 -2.97
N GLY A 184 -9.69 1.33 -2.63
CA GLY A 184 -8.91 0.12 -2.51
C GLY A 184 -8.65 -0.27 -1.06
N LEU A 185 -8.41 -1.55 -0.81
CA LEU A 185 -8.02 -2.04 0.49
C LEU A 185 -7.01 -3.20 0.32
N ALA A 186 -5.81 -3.01 0.84
CA ALA A 186 -4.80 -4.05 0.95
C ALA A 186 -4.44 -4.34 2.41
N GLN A 187 -3.54 -5.27 2.64
CA GLN A 187 -2.99 -5.53 3.97
C GLN A 187 -1.49 -5.82 3.93
N ASN A 188 -0.81 -5.50 5.01
CA ASN A 188 0.50 -6.04 5.33
C ASN A 188 0.45 -6.73 6.70
N ASP A 189 1.59 -7.15 7.25
CA ASP A 189 1.62 -7.83 8.54
C ASP A 189 1.05 -6.99 9.70
N GLN A 190 1.05 -5.66 9.59
CA GLN A 190 0.69 -4.74 10.66
C GLN A 190 -0.67 -4.05 10.46
N TYR A 191 -1.04 -3.73 9.22
CA TYR A 191 -2.14 -2.82 8.93
C TYR A 191 -3.04 -3.32 7.81
N LEU A 192 -4.28 -2.85 7.81
CA LEU A 192 -5.06 -2.68 6.58
C LEU A 192 -4.70 -1.32 5.98
N ILE A 193 -4.56 -1.26 4.67
CA ILE A 193 -4.13 -0.07 3.92
C ILE A 193 -5.27 0.33 2.99
N LEU A 194 -5.81 1.53 3.20
CA LEU A 194 -6.98 2.05 2.50
C LEU A 194 -6.58 3.19 1.56
N SER A 195 -7.09 3.17 0.35
CA SER A 195 -7.10 4.30 -0.59
C SER A 195 -8.50 4.92 -0.71
N ASP A 196 -8.58 6.17 -1.12
CA ASP A 196 -9.82 6.94 -1.26
C ASP A 196 -9.84 7.84 -2.52
N GLY A 197 -8.98 7.54 -3.50
CA GLY A 197 -8.82 8.32 -4.72
C GLY A 197 -7.93 9.55 -4.58
N SER A 198 -7.58 9.96 -3.37
CA SER A 198 -6.57 11.00 -3.14
C SER A 198 -5.15 10.43 -3.25
N ASN A 199 -4.15 11.26 -3.02
CA ASN A 199 -2.76 10.84 -2.90
C ASN A 199 -2.39 10.33 -1.49
N ILE A 200 -3.37 9.82 -0.73
CA ILE A 200 -3.16 9.37 0.65
C ILE A 200 -3.40 7.87 0.75
N LEU A 201 -2.47 7.15 1.36
CA LEU A 201 -2.70 5.81 1.90
C LEU A 201 -2.94 5.93 3.41
N ARG A 202 -4.04 5.35 3.88
CA ARG A 202 -4.48 5.39 5.27
C ARG A 202 -4.25 4.01 5.92
N TYR A 203 -3.66 3.98 7.09
CA TYR A 203 -3.36 2.75 7.82
C TYR A 203 -4.38 2.53 8.92
N LEU A 204 -5.08 1.40 8.86
CA LEU A 204 -6.04 1.00 9.89
C LEU A 204 -5.43 -0.12 10.72
N ASP A 205 -5.52 -0.03 12.04
CA ASP A 205 -5.19 -1.13 12.95
C ASP A 205 -6.20 -2.28 12.74
N PRO A 206 -5.77 -3.50 12.42
CA PRO A 206 -6.67 -4.57 12.04
C PRO A 206 -7.53 -5.10 13.19
N SER A 207 -7.19 -4.80 14.45
CA SER A 207 -7.95 -5.23 15.63
C SER A 207 -9.03 -4.24 16.02
N THR A 208 -8.76 -2.95 15.88
CA THR A 208 -9.68 -1.87 16.25
C THR A 208 -10.38 -1.23 15.05
N LEU A 209 -9.84 -1.44 13.84
CA LEU A 209 -10.29 -0.88 12.56
C LEU A 209 -10.29 0.65 12.54
N ARG A 210 -9.52 1.26 13.44
CA ARG A 210 -9.32 2.70 13.51
C ARG A 210 -8.08 3.09 12.72
N GLU A 211 -8.14 4.26 12.10
CA GLU A 211 -6.98 4.86 11.47
C GLU A 211 -5.92 5.20 12.52
N VAL A 212 -4.70 4.72 12.30
CA VAL A 212 -3.54 4.93 13.19
C VAL A 212 -2.42 5.70 12.50
N GLY A 213 -2.54 5.96 11.21
CA GLY A 213 -1.56 6.73 10.44
C GLY A 213 -1.96 6.90 8.99
N ARG A 214 -1.22 7.74 8.29
CA ARG A 214 -1.36 7.95 6.84
C ARG A 214 -0.04 8.41 6.22
N VAL A 215 0.11 8.20 4.94
CA VAL A 215 1.26 8.68 4.17
C VAL A 215 0.77 9.32 2.86
N ASN A 216 1.42 10.42 2.47
CA ASN A 216 1.17 11.04 1.17
C ASN A 216 2.00 10.35 0.09
N VAL A 217 1.37 9.92 -0.97
CA VAL A 217 2.04 9.30 -2.14
C VAL A 217 2.51 10.38 -3.08
N PHE A 218 3.77 10.27 -3.52
CA PHE A 218 4.38 11.26 -4.40
C PHE A 218 5.43 10.65 -5.33
N ASP A 219 5.59 11.30 -6.49
CA ASP A 219 6.67 11.06 -7.45
C ASP A 219 7.34 12.37 -7.80
N ALA A 220 8.67 12.43 -7.73
CA ALA A 220 9.48 13.62 -8.00
C ALA A 220 8.97 14.92 -7.32
N GLY A 221 8.40 14.78 -6.12
CA GLY A 221 7.87 15.91 -5.34
C GLY A 221 6.42 16.30 -5.66
N SER A 222 5.80 15.68 -6.64
CA SER A 222 4.38 15.87 -6.98
C SER A 222 3.51 14.76 -6.36
N GLY A 223 2.36 15.12 -5.81
CA GLY A 223 1.39 14.13 -5.32
C GLY A 223 0.89 13.23 -6.45
N VAL A 224 0.71 11.94 -6.15
CA VAL A 224 0.13 10.95 -7.06
C VAL A 224 -1.24 10.58 -6.52
N ASP A 225 -2.29 11.14 -7.10
CA ASP A 225 -3.69 10.89 -6.75
C ASP A 225 -4.31 9.77 -7.61
N GLN A 226 -5.63 9.59 -7.49
CA GLN A 226 -6.40 8.54 -8.15
C GLN A 226 -5.97 7.13 -7.72
N LEU A 227 -5.40 6.98 -6.50
CA LEU A 227 -5.08 5.67 -5.95
C LEU A 227 -6.36 4.87 -5.77
N ASN A 228 -6.44 3.74 -6.47
CA ASN A 228 -7.64 2.90 -6.48
C ASN A 228 -7.34 1.54 -5.84
N GLU A 229 -7.57 0.46 -6.55
CA GLU A 229 -7.36 -0.88 -6.02
C GLU A 229 -5.89 -1.11 -5.64
N LEU A 230 -5.67 -1.82 -4.53
CA LEU A 230 -4.40 -1.96 -3.85
C LEU A 230 -4.03 -3.42 -3.62
N GLU A 231 -2.75 -3.75 -3.76
CA GLU A 231 -2.17 -5.02 -3.32
C GLU A 231 -0.81 -4.80 -2.64
N PHE A 232 -0.49 -5.61 -1.62
CA PHE A 232 0.79 -5.55 -0.93
C PHE A 232 1.72 -6.66 -1.44
N VAL A 233 2.78 -6.28 -2.14
CA VAL A 233 3.71 -7.18 -2.84
C VAL A 233 5.13 -6.90 -2.42
N ASN A 234 5.81 -7.89 -1.82
CA ASN A 234 7.25 -7.83 -1.52
C ASN A 234 7.69 -6.54 -0.81
N GLY A 235 6.91 -6.09 0.19
CA GLY A 235 7.22 -4.91 1.00
C GLY A 235 6.83 -3.58 0.35
N LYS A 236 6.11 -3.60 -0.78
CA LYS A 236 5.59 -2.42 -1.48
C LYS A 236 4.07 -2.48 -1.60
N VAL A 237 3.44 -1.33 -1.67
CA VAL A 237 2.04 -1.21 -2.08
C VAL A 237 2.01 -0.99 -3.58
N LEU A 238 1.32 -1.86 -4.31
CA LEU A 238 0.93 -1.64 -5.69
C LEU A 238 -0.44 -0.99 -5.70
N ALA A 239 -0.61 0.07 -6.47
CA ALA A 239 -1.87 0.81 -6.58
C ALA A 239 -2.25 1.03 -8.03
N ASN A 240 -3.44 0.62 -8.44
CA ASN A 240 -4.01 1.07 -9.70
C ASN A 240 -4.20 2.59 -9.66
N ILE A 241 -3.79 3.29 -10.71
CA ILE A 241 -4.11 4.70 -10.90
C ILE A 241 -5.36 4.79 -11.78
N TYR A 242 -6.47 5.21 -11.19
CA TYR A 242 -7.77 5.21 -11.85
C TYR A 242 -7.75 5.98 -13.18
N GLN A 243 -8.44 5.41 -14.18
CA GLN A 243 -8.49 5.90 -15.57
C GLN A 243 -7.15 5.85 -16.33
N THR A 244 -6.18 5.09 -15.86
CA THR A 244 -4.92 4.85 -16.57
C THR A 244 -4.65 3.35 -16.69
N ASP A 245 -3.70 2.99 -17.55
CA ASP A 245 -3.16 1.62 -17.64
C ASP A 245 -1.87 1.48 -16.82
N ARG A 246 -1.75 2.22 -15.69
CA ARG A 246 -0.55 2.23 -14.84
C ARG A 246 -0.85 1.78 -13.42
N ILE A 247 0.15 1.09 -12.85
CA ILE A 247 0.19 0.74 -11.43
C ILE A 247 1.40 1.46 -10.84
N ALA A 248 1.20 2.16 -9.72
CA ALA A 248 2.29 2.72 -8.93
C ALA A 248 2.83 1.68 -7.95
N GLN A 249 4.15 1.51 -7.90
CA GLN A 249 4.82 0.78 -6.83
C GLN A 249 5.28 1.78 -5.77
N ILE A 250 4.71 1.68 -4.57
CA ILE A 250 4.82 2.69 -3.52
C ILE A 250 5.57 2.11 -2.33
N ASP A 251 6.52 2.85 -1.81
CA ASP A 251 7.12 2.56 -0.51
C ASP A 251 6.12 2.92 0.61
N PRO A 252 5.67 1.95 1.40
CA PRO A 252 4.57 2.17 2.35
C PRO A 252 4.94 3.07 3.53
N TYR A 253 6.21 3.32 3.78
CA TYR A 253 6.65 4.13 4.93
C TYR A 253 6.86 5.59 4.54
N SER A 254 7.40 5.83 3.36
CA SER A 254 7.69 7.19 2.88
C SER A 254 6.62 7.75 1.95
N GLY A 255 5.80 6.90 1.34
CA GLY A 255 4.86 7.28 0.28
C GLY A 255 5.52 7.54 -1.07
N LYS A 256 6.85 7.37 -1.17
CA LYS A 256 7.56 7.58 -2.43
C LYS A 256 7.19 6.50 -3.44
N VAL A 257 6.85 6.91 -4.66
CA VAL A 257 6.75 5.98 -5.80
C VAL A 257 8.17 5.53 -6.17
N THR A 258 8.40 4.23 -6.10
CA THR A 258 9.69 3.59 -6.41
C THR A 258 9.72 2.98 -7.80
N GLY A 259 8.54 2.74 -8.37
CA GLY A 259 8.41 2.18 -9.72
C GLY A 259 7.03 2.42 -10.31
N TRP A 260 6.98 2.35 -11.63
CA TRP A 260 5.76 2.42 -12.42
C TRP A 260 5.64 1.16 -13.28
N ILE A 261 4.52 0.48 -13.23
CA ILE A 261 4.23 -0.65 -14.12
C ILE A 261 3.27 -0.15 -15.20
N ASN A 262 3.70 -0.16 -16.45
CA ASN A 262 2.89 0.24 -17.60
C ASN A 262 2.26 -0.99 -18.23
N LEU A 263 0.93 -1.09 -18.15
CA LEU A 263 0.10 -2.18 -18.69
C LEU A 263 -0.67 -1.76 -19.96
N GLY A 264 -0.30 -0.66 -20.59
CA GLY A 264 -0.90 -0.20 -21.83
C GLY A 264 -0.84 -1.29 -22.92
N GLY A 265 -2.00 -1.66 -23.46
CA GLY A 265 -2.13 -2.72 -24.47
C GLY A 265 -2.20 -4.15 -23.92
N LEU A 266 -2.24 -4.35 -22.60
CA LEU A 266 -2.42 -5.67 -21.97
C LEU A 266 -3.72 -6.32 -22.45
N LEU A 267 -4.85 -5.65 -22.31
CA LEU A 267 -6.11 -6.05 -22.91
C LEU A 267 -6.20 -5.49 -24.33
N LYS A 268 -6.11 -6.37 -25.32
CA LYS A 268 -6.08 -5.98 -26.73
C LYS A 268 -7.45 -5.42 -27.18
N PRO A 269 -7.47 -4.53 -28.19
CA PRO A 269 -8.73 -3.96 -28.70
C PRO A 269 -9.77 -5.00 -29.11
N GLU A 270 -9.34 -6.10 -29.74
CA GLU A 270 -10.22 -7.20 -30.18
C GLU A 270 -10.80 -8.06 -29.06
N GLU A 271 -10.24 -7.94 -27.86
CA GLU A 271 -10.69 -8.65 -26.65
C GLU A 271 -11.68 -7.81 -25.82
N ARG A 272 -11.84 -6.54 -26.17
CA ARG A 272 -12.72 -5.61 -25.45
C ARG A 272 -14.17 -5.81 -25.88
N GLY A 273 -15.06 -6.03 -24.91
CA GLY A 273 -16.51 -5.94 -25.13
C GLY A 273 -17.00 -4.49 -25.09
N PRO A 274 -18.28 -4.26 -25.41
CA PRO A 274 -18.86 -2.92 -25.49
C PRO A 274 -18.84 -2.17 -24.13
N ASP A 275 -18.90 -2.92 -23.04
CA ASP A 275 -18.96 -2.38 -21.69
C ASP A 275 -17.62 -2.45 -20.93
N THR A 276 -16.55 -2.86 -21.63
CA THR A 276 -15.21 -2.96 -21.01
C THR A 276 -14.70 -1.59 -20.57
N GLU A 277 -14.31 -1.48 -19.31
CA GLU A 277 -13.81 -0.24 -18.71
C GLU A 277 -12.32 -0.31 -18.39
N VAL A 278 -11.90 0.38 -17.35
CA VAL A 278 -10.50 0.62 -17.01
C VAL A 278 -9.85 -0.57 -16.28
N LEU A 279 -8.53 -0.61 -16.32
CA LEU A 279 -7.69 -1.46 -15.48
C LEU A 279 -8.03 -1.22 -14.00
N ASN A 280 -8.36 -2.28 -13.26
CA ASN A 280 -8.56 -2.26 -11.82
C ASN A 280 -8.64 -3.68 -11.27
N GLY A 281 -7.81 -3.98 -10.27
CA GLY A 281 -7.70 -5.30 -9.67
C GLY A 281 -6.30 -5.87 -9.80
N ILE A 282 -5.64 -6.06 -8.66
CA ILE A 282 -4.30 -6.63 -8.51
C ILE A 282 -4.39 -7.74 -7.48
N ALA A 283 -3.82 -8.91 -7.75
CA ALA A 283 -3.71 -9.96 -6.76
C ALA A 283 -2.32 -10.59 -6.82
N TYR A 284 -1.82 -11.08 -5.68
CA TYR A 284 -0.50 -11.65 -5.60
C TYR A 284 -0.49 -13.00 -4.88
N ASP A 285 0.09 -14.01 -5.53
CA ASP A 285 0.40 -15.29 -4.93
C ASP A 285 1.85 -15.28 -4.38
N ALA A 286 1.98 -14.95 -3.11
CA ALA A 286 3.28 -14.87 -2.45
C ALA A 286 4.00 -16.23 -2.34
N LYS A 287 3.26 -17.37 -2.45
CA LYS A 287 3.86 -18.71 -2.39
C LYS A 287 4.61 -19.06 -3.68
N SER A 288 4.12 -18.56 -4.80
CA SER A 288 4.65 -18.89 -6.15
C SER A 288 5.20 -17.69 -6.89
N ASP A 289 5.23 -16.52 -6.24
CA ASP A 289 5.68 -15.23 -6.80
C ASP A 289 4.96 -14.87 -8.11
N ARG A 290 3.62 -14.94 -8.10
CA ARG A 290 2.79 -14.66 -9.27
C ARG A 290 1.93 -13.43 -9.06
N LEU A 291 1.99 -12.50 -9.99
CA LEU A 291 1.19 -11.29 -10.01
C LEU A 291 0.05 -11.41 -11.02
N PHE A 292 -1.15 -11.07 -10.60
CA PHE A 292 -2.36 -11.10 -11.42
C PHE A 292 -2.96 -9.71 -11.52
N VAL A 293 -3.46 -9.38 -12.71
CA VAL A 293 -4.16 -8.10 -12.93
C VAL A 293 -5.40 -8.31 -13.79
N THR A 294 -6.41 -7.50 -13.57
CA THR A 294 -7.63 -7.45 -14.36
C THR A 294 -8.16 -6.02 -14.49
N GLY A 295 -9.37 -5.86 -14.97
CA GLY A 295 -10.06 -4.57 -15.04
C GLY A 295 -11.57 -4.71 -14.95
N LYS A 296 -12.22 -3.57 -14.80
CA LYS A 296 -13.68 -3.47 -14.72
C LYS A 296 -14.30 -3.99 -16.01
N ARG A 297 -15.08 -5.07 -15.89
CA ARG A 297 -15.72 -5.76 -17.02
C ARG A 297 -14.73 -6.32 -18.05
N TRP A 298 -13.50 -6.64 -17.62
CA TRP A 298 -12.57 -7.34 -18.47
C TRP A 298 -12.94 -8.83 -18.58
N PRO A 299 -12.75 -9.45 -19.76
CA PRO A 299 -13.04 -10.87 -19.93
C PRO A 299 -11.96 -11.80 -19.38
N PHE A 300 -10.83 -11.25 -18.92
CA PHE A 300 -9.68 -12.01 -18.44
C PHE A 300 -9.03 -11.42 -17.19
N VAL A 301 -8.48 -12.31 -16.38
CA VAL A 301 -7.39 -12.02 -15.43
C VAL A 301 -6.08 -12.44 -16.10
N PHE A 302 -5.08 -11.58 -16.09
CA PHE A 302 -3.76 -11.84 -16.67
C PHE A 302 -2.76 -12.11 -15.55
N GLU A 303 -1.91 -13.15 -15.75
CA GLU A 303 -0.72 -13.40 -14.97
C GLU A 303 0.50 -12.87 -15.71
#